data_2e60d1ef1716a8ecf48e091d41d38552
#
_entry.id   2e60d1ef1716a8ecf48e091d41d38552
#
_cell.length_a   1.000
_cell.length_b   1.000
_cell.length_c   1.000
_cell.angle_alpha   90.00
_cell.angle_beta   90.00
_cell.angle_gamma   90.00
#
_symmetry.space_group_name_H-M   'P 1'
#
loop_
_entity.id
_entity.type
_entity.pdbx_description
1 polymer ?
#
loop_
_entity_poly.entity_id
_entity_poly.type
_entity_poly.pdbx_seq_one_letter_code
_entity_poly.pdbx_strand_id
1 'polypeptide(L)'
;MTSLLKIFDVAASAMTAQSQRLNVVASNLANADSASGPDGKAYKAKQVVFSTQSLGSPEIAGVRVTGVIEDPSPMKRLFEPSHPMADPSGYVTMPNVNVVEEMVNMISASRAYQNNVEAMNTAKTLLAKTLTIGQ
;
A
#
# COMPACT_ATOMS: atom_id res chain seq x y z
N MET A 1 31.55 5.18 4.00
CA MET A 1 30.69 4.90 5.17
C MET A 1 29.36 5.66 5.13
N THR A 2 29.37 6.97 4.95
CA THR A 2 28.14 7.79 4.88
C THR A 2 27.17 7.36 3.77
N SER A 3 27.68 6.89 2.63
CA SER A 3 26.85 6.43 1.50
C SER A 3 26.13 5.13 1.79
N LEU A 4 26.77 4.18 2.48
CA LEU A 4 26.13 2.91 2.85
C LEU A 4 25.02 3.11 3.89
N LEU A 5 25.22 4.01 4.87
CA LEU A 5 24.17 4.34 5.84
C LEU A 5 22.95 4.96 5.18
N LYS A 6 23.14 5.77 4.15
CA LYS A 6 22.04 6.38 3.38
C LYS A 6 21.19 5.34 2.63
N ILE A 7 21.78 4.22 2.22
CA ILE A 7 21.02 3.09 1.64
C ILE A 7 20.01 2.53 2.65
N PHE A 8 20.39 2.44 3.92
CA PHE A 8 19.46 2.01 4.97
C PHE A 8 18.27 2.96 5.11
N ASP A 9 18.53 4.27 5.10
CA ASP A 9 17.45 5.27 5.22
C ASP A 9 16.49 5.22 4.02
N VAL A 10 17.03 5.10 2.80
CA VAL A 10 16.21 4.96 1.59
C VAL A 10 15.38 3.66 1.63
N ALA A 11 16.02 2.54 1.91
CA ALA A 11 15.35 1.25 1.97
C ALA A 11 14.29 1.20 3.10
N ALA A 12 14.59 1.77 4.27
CA ALA A 12 13.66 1.87 5.39
C ALA A 12 12.44 2.72 5.04
N SER A 13 12.64 3.85 4.35
CA SER A 13 11.53 4.69 3.89
C SER A 13 10.62 3.94 2.91
N ALA A 14 11.21 3.20 1.97
CA ALA A 14 10.49 2.38 1.00
C ALA A 14 9.72 1.24 1.68
N MET A 15 10.31 0.56 2.66
CA MET A 15 9.65 -0.50 3.44
C MET A 15 8.46 0.04 4.21
N THR A 16 8.58 1.19 4.84
CA THR A 16 7.49 1.85 5.56
C THR A 16 6.35 2.21 4.61
N ALA A 17 6.66 2.79 3.46
CA ALA A 17 5.69 3.16 2.46
C ALA A 17 4.94 1.92 1.89
N GLN A 18 5.65 0.84 1.59
CA GLN A 18 5.05 -0.38 1.09
C GLN A 18 4.24 -1.12 2.16
N SER A 19 4.64 -1.03 3.43
CA SER A 19 3.86 -1.57 4.55
C SER A 19 2.51 -0.85 4.67
N GLN A 20 2.48 0.47 4.54
CA GLN A 20 1.23 1.23 4.51
C GLN A 20 0.36 0.88 3.31
N ARG A 21 0.97 0.69 2.14
CA ARG A 21 0.25 0.20 0.95
C ARG A 21 -0.37 -1.17 1.18
N LEU A 22 0.35 -2.11 1.78
CA LEU A 22 -0.18 -3.42 2.15
C LEU A 22 -1.38 -3.33 3.08
N ASN A 23 -1.33 -2.44 4.07
CA ASN A 23 -2.43 -2.23 4.99
C ASN A 23 -3.69 -1.69 4.28
N VAL A 24 -3.52 -0.75 3.36
CA VAL A 24 -4.63 -0.20 2.57
C VAL A 24 -5.23 -1.26 1.65
N VAL A 25 -4.40 -2.03 0.96
CA VAL A 25 -4.85 -3.13 0.10
C VAL A 25 -5.58 -4.19 0.91
N ALA A 26 -5.08 -4.56 2.08
CA ALA A 26 -5.74 -5.50 2.99
C ALA A 26 -7.11 -4.98 3.45
N SER A 27 -7.21 -3.68 3.74
CA SER A 27 -8.49 -3.04 4.08
C SER A 27 -9.48 -3.07 2.92
N ASN A 28 -9.02 -2.80 1.69
CA ASN A 28 -9.85 -2.89 0.49
C ASN A 28 -10.38 -4.32 0.28
N LEU A 29 -9.51 -5.33 0.40
CA LEU A 29 -9.90 -6.72 0.26
C LEU A 29 -10.88 -7.17 1.35
N ALA A 30 -10.62 -6.79 2.59
CA ALA A 30 -11.50 -7.12 3.71
C ALA A 30 -12.92 -6.54 3.55
N ASN A 31 -13.04 -5.40 2.88
CA ASN A 31 -14.31 -4.70 2.67
C ASN A 31 -14.87 -4.87 1.25
N ALA A 32 -14.29 -5.73 0.42
CA ALA A 32 -14.69 -5.89 -0.98
C ALA A 32 -16.17 -6.31 -1.15
N ASP A 33 -16.68 -7.09 -0.23
CA ASP A 33 -18.05 -7.60 -0.23
C ASP A 33 -18.96 -6.96 0.84
N SER A 34 -18.50 -5.86 1.45
CA SER A 34 -19.30 -5.13 2.44
C SER A 34 -20.40 -4.33 1.77
N ALA A 35 -21.66 -4.78 1.88
CA ALA A 35 -22.82 -4.01 1.40
C ALA A 35 -22.94 -2.69 2.16
N SER A 36 -23.60 -1.70 1.54
CA SER A 36 -23.86 -0.42 2.19
C SER A 36 -24.74 -0.60 3.43
N GLY A 37 -24.39 0.12 4.50
CA GLY A 37 -25.20 0.18 5.71
C GLY A 37 -26.52 0.94 5.49
N PRO A 38 -27.35 1.03 6.56
CA PRO A 38 -28.63 1.75 6.51
C PRO A 38 -28.50 3.23 6.15
N ASP A 39 -27.30 3.81 6.31
CA ASP A 39 -26.94 5.18 5.93
C ASP A 39 -26.63 5.35 4.44
N GLY A 40 -26.67 4.25 3.66
CA GLY A 40 -26.43 4.24 2.22
C GLY A 40 -24.96 4.47 1.82
N LYS A 41 -24.04 4.47 2.77
CA LYS A 41 -22.61 4.67 2.51
C LYS A 41 -21.90 3.34 2.45
N ALA A 42 -21.59 2.89 1.24
CA ALA A 42 -20.70 1.73 1.05
C ALA A 42 -19.23 2.14 1.26
N TYR A 43 -18.41 1.15 1.60
CA TYR A 43 -16.96 1.33 1.64
C TYR A 43 -16.45 1.76 0.26
N LYS A 44 -15.60 2.76 0.22
CA LYS A 44 -14.89 3.16 -1.00
C LYS A 44 -13.46 2.63 -0.97
N ALA A 45 -13.02 2.09 -2.10
CA ALA A 45 -11.64 1.67 -2.28
C ALA A 45 -10.69 2.82 -1.97
N LYS A 46 -9.61 2.52 -1.25
CA LYS A 46 -8.59 3.49 -0.86
C LYS A 46 -7.30 3.23 -1.61
N GLN A 47 -6.58 4.30 -1.90
CA GLN A 47 -5.29 4.25 -2.58
C GLN A 47 -4.28 5.08 -1.82
N VAL A 48 -3.03 4.62 -1.82
CA VAL A 48 -1.91 5.33 -1.18
C VAL A 48 -1.22 6.22 -2.20
N VAL A 49 -0.96 7.46 -1.81
CA VAL A 49 -0.20 8.41 -2.62
C VAL A 49 1.22 8.50 -2.08
N PHE A 50 2.18 8.19 -2.93
CA PHE A 50 3.61 8.31 -2.62
C PHE A 50 4.17 9.63 -3.11
N SER A 51 5.14 10.14 -2.37
CA SER A 51 5.97 11.26 -2.82
C SER A 51 7.43 11.01 -2.47
N THR A 52 8.32 11.68 -3.17
CA THR A 52 9.73 11.68 -2.84
C THR A 52 9.99 12.47 -1.56
N GLN A 53 10.90 11.98 -0.74
CA GLN A 53 11.39 12.66 0.47
C GLN A 53 12.90 12.81 0.37
N SER A 54 13.39 14.04 0.45
CA SER A 54 14.84 14.29 0.51
C SER A 54 15.39 13.82 1.86
N LEU A 55 16.48 13.06 1.82
CA LEU A 55 17.17 12.49 2.99
C LEU A 55 18.52 13.16 3.20
N GLY A 56 18.49 14.46 3.48
CA GLY A 56 19.66 15.24 3.87
C GLY A 56 20.56 15.73 2.73
N SER A 57 20.33 15.30 1.50
CA SER A 57 20.96 15.88 0.30
C SER A 57 20.01 15.75 -0.90
N PRO A 58 20.10 16.69 -1.87
CA PRO A 58 19.22 16.66 -3.05
C PRO A 58 19.42 15.44 -3.97
N GLU A 59 20.55 14.77 -3.84
CA GLU A 59 20.90 13.59 -4.65
C GLU A 59 20.34 12.29 -4.08
N ILE A 60 19.84 12.30 -2.84
CA ILE A 60 19.35 11.11 -2.15
C ILE A 60 17.90 11.34 -1.76
N ALA A 61 17.02 10.64 -2.45
CA ALA A 61 15.60 10.68 -2.21
C ALA A 61 15.09 9.31 -1.70
N GLY A 62 14.37 9.34 -0.61
CA GLY A 62 13.52 8.26 -0.16
C GLY A 62 12.09 8.45 -0.64
N VAL A 63 11.19 7.62 -0.14
CA VAL A 63 9.76 7.68 -0.42
C VAL A 63 8.97 7.84 0.86
N ARG A 64 7.89 8.61 0.81
CA ARG A 64 6.92 8.70 1.90
C ARG A 64 5.50 8.62 1.39
N VAL A 65 4.59 8.21 2.25
CA VAL A 65 3.15 8.31 2.00
C VAL A 65 2.70 9.71 2.38
N THR A 66 2.14 10.44 1.42
CA THR A 66 1.57 11.77 1.65
C THR A 66 0.12 11.73 2.08
N GLY A 67 -0.58 10.65 1.76
CA GLY A 67 -1.97 10.48 2.15
C GLY A 67 -2.58 9.22 1.58
N VAL A 68 -3.78 8.95 2.04
CA VAL A 68 -4.65 7.90 1.52
C VAL A 68 -5.87 8.59 0.95
N ILE A 69 -6.16 8.35 -0.32
CA ILE A 69 -7.30 8.91 -1.02
C ILE A 69 -8.35 7.85 -1.32
N GLU A 70 -9.60 8.26 -1.42
CA GLU A 70 -10.67 7.38 -1.87
C GLU A 70 -10.72 7.37 -3.40
N ASP A 71 -10.97 6.19 -3.98
CA ASP A 71 -11.16 6.03 -5.42
C ASP A 71 -12.51 6.65 -5.81
N PRO A 72 -12.52 7.60 -6.77
CA PRO A 72 -13.76 8.24 -7.22
C PRO A 72 -14.60 7.37 -8.18
N SER A 73 -14.14 6.16 -8.50
CA SER A 73 -14.87 5.25 -9.41
C SER A 73 -16.27 4.95 -8.89
N PRO A 74 -17.24 4.71 -9.81
CA PRO A 74 -18.60 4.38 -9.42
C PRO A 74 -18.67 3.11 -8.57
N MET A 75 -19.56 3.11 -7.59
CA MET A 75 -19.86 1.94 -6.77
C MET A 75 -20.52 0.84 -7.61
N LYS A 76 -20.29 -0.41 -7.25
CA LYS A 76 -20.96 -1.55 -7.90
C LYS A 76 -22.40 -1.65 -7.41
N ARG A 77 -23.32 -1.93 -8.32
CA ARG A 77 -24.71 -2.24 -7.99
C ARG A 77 -25.01 -3.69 -8.37
N LEU A 78 -25.47 -4.45 -7.39
CA LEU A 78 -25.84 -5.84 -7.55
C LEU A 78 -27.35 -5.99 -7.37
N PHE A 79 -28.01 -6.66 -8.32
CA PHE A 79 -29.44 -6.94 -8.21
C PHE A 79 -29.66 -8.16 -7.31
N GLU A 80 -30.12 -7.92 -6.10
CA GLU A 80 -30.40 -8.94 -5.09
C GLU A 80 -31.59 -8.48 -4.21
N PRO A 81 -32.83 -8.62 -4.70
CA PRO A 81 -34.01 -8.11 -4.01
C PRO A 81 -34.26 -8.70 -2.62
N SER A 82 -33.75 -9.91 -2.37
CA SER A 82 -33.86 -10.59 -1.07
C SER A 82 -32.86 -10.11 -0.02
N HIS A 83 -31.88 -9.29 -0.43
CA HIS A 83 -30.87 -8.82 0.49
C HIS A 83 -31.44 -7.79 1.48
N PRO A 84 -31.09 -7.85 2.79
CA PRO A 84 -31.61 -6.91 3.79
C PRO A 84 -31.29 -5.44 3.50
N MET A 85 -30.21 -5.18 2.74
CA MET A 85 -29.74 -3.84 2.37
C MET A 85 -30.19 -3.41 0.95
N ALA A 86 -31.06 -4.19 0.29
CA ALA A 86 -31.58 -3.86 -1.03
C ALA A 86 -32.43 -2.59 -0.99
N ASP A 87 -32.27 -1.76 -1.99
CA ASP A 87 -33.14 -0.60 -2.21
C ASP A 87 -34.54 -1.05 -2.70
N PRO A 88 -35.54 -0.13 -2.78
CA PRO A 88 -36.88 -0.48 -3.31
C PRO A 88 -36.88 -1.02 -4.73
N SER A 89 -35.79 -0.76 -5.51
CA SER A 89 -35.61 -1.30 -6.87
C SER A 89 -34.96 -2.68 -6.89
N GLY A 90 -34.58 -3.22 -5.73
CA GLY A 90 -33.94 -4.53 -5.57
C GLY A 90 -32.43 -4.56 -5.75
N TYR A 91 -31.78 -3.41 -5.76
CA TYR A 91 -30.32 -3.29 -5.91
C TYR A 91 -29.62 -3.06 -4.57
N VAL A 92 -28.46 -3.68 -4.41
CA VAL A 92 -27.54 -3.47 -3.29
C VAL A 92 -26.32 -2.72 -3.80
N THR A 93 -25.92 -1.68 -3.08
CA THR A 93 -24.70 -0.93 -3.39
C THR A 93 -23.52 -1.61 -2.72
N MET A 94 -22.55 -2.02 -3.52
CA MET A 94 -21.32 -2.68 -3.10
C MET A 94 -20.12 -1.76 -3.29
N PRO A 95 -19.01 -2.00 -2.57
CA PRO A 95 -17.78 -1.23 -2.73
C PRO A 95 -17.23 -1.28 -4.15
N ASN A 96 -16.56 -0.21 -4.57
CA ASN A 96 -15.84 -0.13 -5.85
C ASN A 96 -14.46 -0.81 -5.82
N VAL A 97 -14.33 -1.88 -5.06
CA VAL A 97 -13.10 -2.67 -4.93
C VAL A 97 -13.07 -3.74 -6.01
N ASN A 98 -11.99 -3.79 -6.78
CA ASN A 98 -11.68 -4.89 -7.69
C ASN A 98 -10.74 -5.86 -6.99
N VAL A 99 -11.23 -7.01 -6.58
CA VAL A 99 -10.47 -8.00 -5.80
C VAL A 99 -9.21 -8.47 -6.54
N VAL A 100 -9.30 -8.72 -7.85
CA VAL A 100 -8.14 -9.18 -8.65
C VAL A 100 -7.07 -8.11 -8.71
N GLU A 101 -7.45 -6.86 -8.94
CA GLU A 101 -6.54 -5.72 -8.96
C GLU A 101 -5.87 -5.51 -7.60
N GLU A 102 -6.63 -5.61 -6.51
CA GLU A 102 -6.09 -5.51 -5.15
C GLU A 102 -5.14 -6.66 -4.82
N MET A 103 -5.41 -7.87 -5.29
CA MET A 103 -4.48 -9.00 -5.14
C MET A 103 -3.17 -8.77 -5.88
N VAL A 104 -3.22 -8.22 -7.09
CA VAL A 104 -2.01 -7.82 -7.85
C VAL A 104 -1.25 -6.72 -7.11
N ASN A 105 -1.94 -5.73 -6.58
CA ASN A 105 -1.36 -4.67 -5.77
C ASN A 105 -0.69 -5.22 -4.50
N MET A 106 -1.31 -6.20 -3.84
CA MET A 106 -0.74 -6.88 -2.68
C MET A 106 0.57 -7.60 -3.03
N ILE A 107 0.59 -8.37 -4.11
CA ILE A 107 1.80 -9.07 -4.57
C ILE A 107 2.90 -8.06 -4.92
N SER A 108 2.56 -7.00 -5.63
CA SER A 108 3.51 -5.95 -6.01
C SER A 108 4.12 -5.27 -4.78
N ALA A 109 3.30 -4.86 -3.82
CA ALA A 109 3.76 -4.23 -2.59
C ALA A 109 4.60 -5.17 -1.73
N SER A 110 4.21 -6.44 -1.62
CA SER A 110 4.96 -7.47 -0.91
C SER A 110 6.34 -7.71 -1.52
N ARG A 111 6.41 -7.81 -2.85
CA ARG A 111 7.70 -7.96 -3.55
C ARG A 111 8.59 -6.74 -3.39
N ALA A 112 8.04 -5.53 -3.49
CA ALA A 112 8.78 -4.30 -3.27
C ALA A 112 9.34 -4.23 -1.84
N TYR A 113 8.56 -4.64 -0.85
CA TYR A 113 9.02 -4.75 0.53
C TYR A 113 10.18 -5.73 0.68
N GLN A 114 10.05 -6.94 0.13
CA GLN A 114 11.09 -7.97 0.17
C GLN A 114 12.37 -7.54 -0.53
N ASN A 115 12.27 -6.87 -1.68
CA ASN A 115 13.42 -6.34 -2.40
C ASN A 115 14.21 -5.30 -1.57
N ASN A 116 13.49 -4.46 -0.82
CA ASN A 116 14.13 -3.51 0.09
C ASN A 116 14.78 -4.17 1.30
N VAL A 117 14.18 -5.25 1.84
CA VAL A 117 14.82 -6.07 2.89
C VAL A 117 16.11 -6.66 2.38
N GLU A 118 16.13 -7.22 1.17
CA GLU A 118 17.34 -7.80 0.56
C GLU A 118 18.42 -6.74 0.32
N ALA A 119 18.03 -5.55 -0.16
CA ALA A 119 18.95 -4.43 -0.32
C ALA A 119 19.59 -4.01 1.02
N MET A 120 18.82 -3.98 2.11
CA MET A 120 19.32 -3.69 3.45
C MET A 120 20.30 -4.77 3.93
N ASN A 121 20.00 -6.04 3.72
CA ASN A 121 20.86 -7.15 4.09
C ASN A 121 22.18 -7.11 3.33
N THR A 122 22.13 -6.82 2.04
CA THR A 122 23.32 -6.64 1.19
C THR A 122 24.17 -5.47 1.70
N ALA A 123 23.57 -4.32 1.98
CA ALA A 123 24.26 -3.16 2.51
C ALA A 123 24.92 -3.46 3.87
N LYS A 124 24.23 -4.18 4.75
CA LYS A 124 24.76 -4.64 6.05
C LYS A 124 25.98 -5.53 5.86
N THR A 125 25.93 -6.49 4.94
CA THR A 125 27.04 -7.40 4.64
C THR A 125 28.26 -6.66 4.09
N LEU A 126 28.03 -5.69 3.18
CA LEU A 126 29.09 -4.85 2.63
C LEU A 126 29.73 -3.98 3.71
N LEU A 127 28.93 -3.39 4.59
CA LEU A 127 29.43 -2.59 5.71
C LEU A 127 30.29 -3.43 6.64
N ALA A 128 29.84 -4.64 7.01
CA ALA A 128 30.61 -5.55 7.84
C ALA A 128 31.95 -5.93 7.21
N LYS A 129 31.95 -6.25 5.91
CA LYS A 129 33.19 -6.55 5.17
C LYS A 129 34.13 -5.35 5.09
N THR A 130 33.62 -4.16 4.90
CA THR A 130 34.42 -2.92 4.84
C THR A 130 35.12 -2.68 6.20
N LEU A 131 34.43 -2.93 7.30
CA LEU A 131 35.00 -2.80 8.65
C LEU A 131 36.08 -3.82 8.92
N THR A 132 35.97 -5.05 8.41
CA THR A 132 36.96 -6.09 8.58
C THR A 132 38.23 -5.89 7.72
N ILE A 133 38.11 -5.20 6.59
CA ILE A 133 39.26 -4.87 5.72
C ILE A 133 40.03 -3.67 6.28
N GLY A 134 39.41 -2.84 7.09
CA GLY A 134 39.99 -1.65 7.70
C GLY A 134 40.75 -1.92 9.02
N GLN A 135 40.81 -3.18 9.46
CA GLN A 135 41.63 -3.64 10.61
C GLN A 135 42.83 -4.41 10.08
#